data_7c96a27bb966dfbfb5e9c33dd8a3c293
#
_entry.id   7c96a27bb966dfbfb5e9c33dd8a3c293
#
_cell.length_a   1.000
_cell.length_b   1.000
_cell.length_c   1.000
_cell.angle_alpha   90.00
_cell.angle_beta   90.00
_cell.angle_gamma   90.00
#
_symmetry.space_group_name_H-M   'P 1'
#
loop_
_entity.id
_entity.type
_entity.pdbx_description
1 polymer ?
#
loop_
_entity_poly.entity_id
_entity_poly.type
_entity_poly.pdbx_seq_one_letter_code
_entity_poly.pdbx_strand_id
1 'polypeptide(L)'
;MLHKLKLKLPVFGKLNKVIYTARFARTLSSLYSAGIPIVTALGIARETIGNRYIEKQFDNVIAMVRAGANLSDAINSVDGFVKKLTSSILVGEETGSLDTMLKSTADQMSYDSEIAMNKLVAMVEPAMIVVMAVTVGFIMIAIIQPIYGSYQAIANSYQ
;
A
#
# COMPACT_ATOMS: atom_id res chain seq x y z
N MET A 1 -13.50 5.78 -8.83
CA MET A 1 -14.00 5.82 -7.44
C MET A 1 -13.27 4.83 -6.50
N LEU A 2 -12.95 3.63 -6.93
CA LEU A 2 -12.27 2.58 -6.13
C LEU A 2 -10.86 2.93 -5.61
N HIS A 3 -10.11 3.80 -6.29
CA HIS A 3 -8.73 4.16 -5.89
C HIS A 3 -8.65 5.08 -4.66
N LYS A 4 -9.69 5.91 -4.41
CA LYS A 4 -9.81 6.69 -3.16
C LYS A 4 -10.22 5.82 -1.97
N LEU A 5 -11.01 4.76 -2.21
CA LEU A 5 -11.50 3.86 -1.16
C LEU A 5 -10.37 3.02 -0.54
N LYS A 6 -9.40 2.59 -1.35
CA LYS A 6 -8.21 1.84 -0.91
C LYS A 6 -7.32 2.61 0.07
N LEU A 7 -7.36 3.94 0.04
CA LEU A 7 -6.61 4.81 0.96
C LEU A 7 -7.36 5.06 2.29
N LYS A 8 -8.68 4.81 2.35
CA LYS A 8 -9.51 5.11 3.53
C LYS A 8 -9.64 3.95 4.53
N LEU A 9 -9.31 2.73 4.17
CA LEU A 9 -9.29 1.60 5.10
C LEU A 9 -8.11 1.75 6.07
N PRO A 10 -8.31 1.78 7.40
CA PRO A 10 -7.29 2.24 8.36
C PRO A 10 -6.02 1.38 8.38
N VAL A 11 -6.11 0.09 8.04
CA VAL A 11 -4.95 -0.82 7.97
C VAL A 11 -4.33 -0.82 6.57
N PHE A 12 -5.15 -0.92 5.53
CA PHE A 12 -4.70 -0.96 4.13
C PHE A 12 -4.26 0.41 3.59
N GLY A 13 -4.80 1.51 4.14
CA GLY A 13 -4.46 2.85 3.69
C GLY A 13 -3.02 3.26 4.02
N LYS A 14 -2.56 2.97 5.24
CA LYS A 14 -1.15 3.23 5.64
C LYS A 14 -0.18 2.41 4.81
N LEU A 15 -0.48 1.13 4.59
CA LEU A 15 0.32 0.22 3.81
C LEU A 15 0.45 0.67 2.36
N ASN A 16 -0.67 0.99 1.72
CA ASN A 16 -0.66 1.46 0.34
C ASN A 16 0.14 2.76 0.18
N LYS A 17 0.07 3.69 1.14
CA LYS A 17 0.89 4.91 1.14
C LYS A 17 2.38 4.59 1.13
N VAL A 18 2.83 3.65 1.96
CA VAL A 18 4.24 3.22 2.00
C VAL A 18 4.67 2.62 0.67
N ILE A 19 3.86 1.72 0.08
CA ILE A 19 4.16 1.08 -1.20
C ILE A 19 4.24 2.10 -2.34
N TYR A 20 3.27 3.01 -2.44
CA TYR A 20 3.26 4.04 -3.47
C TYR A 20 4.45 5.00 -3.32
N THR A 21 4.77 5.39 -2.08
CA THR A 21 5.93 6.23 -1.77
C THR A 21 7.24 5.53 -2.14
N ALA A 22 7.38 4.24 -1.80
CA ALA A 22 8.56 3.45 -2.12
C ALA A 22 8.81 3.35 -3.63
N ARG A 23 7.78 3.03 -4.41
CA ARG A 23 7.88 2.94 -5.87
C ARG A 23 8.28 4.26 -6.50
N PHE A 24 7.61 5.32 -6.12
CA PHE A 24 7.91 6.67 -6.60
C PHE A 24 9.34 7.09 -6.23
N ALA A 25 9.72 6.98 -4.94
CA ALA A 25 11.04 7.37 -4.45
C ALA A 25 12.16 6.56 -5.13
N ARG A 26 11.97 5.26 -5.34
CA ARG A 26 12.94 4.40 -6.03
C ARG A 26 13.15 4.84 -7.47
N THR A 27 12.07 5.06 -8.21
CA THR A 27 12.17 5.49 -9.61
C THR A 27 12.76 6.89 -9.72
N LEU A 28 12.30 7.83 -8.87
CA LEU A 28 12.83 9.19 -8.87
C LEU A 28 14.33 9.22 -8.54
N SER A 29 14.76 8.47 -7.51
CA SER A 29 16.16 8.33 -7.14
C SER A 29 17.01 7.79 -8.30
N SER A 30 16.56 6.72 -8.94
CA SER A 30 17.29 6.11 -10.06
C SER A 30 17.43 7.06 -11.25
N LEU A 31 16.35 7.75 -11.60
CA LEU A 31 16.36 8.70 -12.74
C LEU A 31 17.22 9.93 -12.44
N TYR A 32 17.13 10.46 -11.23
CA TYR A 32 17.91 11.63 -10.81
C TYR A 32 19.41 11.31 -10.74
N SER A 33 19.77 10.15 -10.16
CA SER A 33 21.16 9.67 -10.12
C SER A 33 21.74 9.38 -11.52
N ALA A 34 20.88 9.08 -12.50
CA ALA A 34 21.28 8.93 -13.90
C ALA A 34 21.43 10.30 -14.63
N GLY A 35 21.27 11.43 -13.93
CA GLY A 35 21.40 12.76 -14.50
C GLY A 35 20.17 13.23 -15.29
N ILE A 36 19.03 12.57 -15.17
CA ILE A 36 17.79 13.01 -15.82
C ILE A 36 17.26 14.26 -15.13
N PRO A 37 16.91 15.34 -15.87
CA PRO A 37 16.34 16.54 -15.28
C PRO A 37 15.13 16.24 -14.42
N ILE A 38 15.04 16.87 -13.23
CA ILE A 38 14.02 16.55 -12.20
C ILE A 38 12.59 16.59 -12.73
N VAL A 39 12.27 17.56 -13.60
CA VAL A 39 10.93 17.70 -14.20
C VAL A 39 10.57 16.49 -15.07
N THR A 40 11.53 15.98 -15.83
CA THR A 40 11.36 14.78 -16.67
C THR A 40 11.27 13.53 -15.78
N ALA A 41 12.13 13.45 -14.78
CA ALA A 41 12.15 12.34 -13.81
C ALA A 41 10.81 12.23 -13.06
N LEU A 42 10.20 13.36 -12.65
CA LEU A 42 8.87 13.42 -12.05
C LEU A 42 7.78 12.87 -12.97
N GLY A 43 7.85 13.24 -14.27
CA GLY A 43 6.90 12.75 -15.27
C GLY A 43 6.94 11.22 -15.45
N ILE A 44 8.12 10.63 -15.42
CA ILE A 44 8.30 9.17 -15.53
C ILE A 44 7.95 8.47 -14.21
N ALA A 45 8.42 9.01 -13.08
CA ALA A 45 8.23 8.41 -11.77
C ALA A 45 6.75 8.34 -11.37
N ARG A 46 5.90 9.31 -11.78
CA ARG A 46 4.47 9.29 -11.50
C ARG A 46 3.78 8.02 -12.05
N GLU A 47 4.22 7.51 -13.20
CA GLU A 47 3.61 6.34 -13.83
C GLU A 47 3.84 5.05 -13.04
N THR A 48 4.89 5.02 -12.21
CA THR A 48 5.23 3.85 -11.38
C THR A 48 4.44 3.77 -10.08
N ILE A 49 3.70 4.82 -9.72
CA ILE A 49 2.94 4.89 -8.47
C ILE A 49 1.84 3.81 -8.44
N GLY A 50 1.16 3.60 -9.56
CA GLY A 50 0.08 2.62 -9.68
C GLY A 50 -1.22 3.04 -8.97
N ASN A 51 -1.42 4.34 -8.76
CA ASN A 51 -2.65 4.90 -8.22
C ASN A 51 -3.04 6.18 -8.96
N ARG A 52 -4.07 6.08 -9.80
CA ARG A 52 -4.56 7.19 -10.64
C ARG A 52 -4.97 8.46 -9.86
N TYR A 53 -5.35 8.32 -8.61
CA TYR A 53 -5.67 9.49 -7.77
C TYR A 53 -4.41 10.29 -7.43
N ILE A 54 -3.32 9.60 -7.10
CA ILE A 54 -2.03 10.24 -6.82
C ILE A 54 -1.41 10.74 -8.13
N GLU A 55 -1.41 9.94 -9.19
CA GLU A 55 -0.87 10.29 -10.51
C GLU A 55 -1.42 11.60 -11.06
N LYS A 56 -2.73 11.84 -10.93
CA LYS A 56 -3.37 13.09 -11.38
C LYS A 56 -2.90 14.34 -10.65
N GLN A 57 -2.42 14.22 -9.42
CA GLN A 57 -1.89 15.35 -8.65
C GLN A 57 -0.54 15.81 -9.18
N PHE A 58 0.17 14.94 -9.91
CA PHE A 58 1.49 15.25 -10.48
C PHE A 58 1.45 16.29 -11.61
N ASP A 59 0.33 16.50 -12.25
CA ASP A 59 0.19 17.60 -13.22
C ASP A 59 0.47 18.96 -12.53
N ASN A 60 -0.05 19.14 -11.29
CA ASN A 60 0.21 20.30 -10.48
C ASN A 60 1.65 20.33 -9.94
N VAL A 61 2.18 19.20 -9.46
CA VAL A 61 3.56 19.10 -8.98
C VAL A 61 4.56 19.52 -10.04
N ILE A 62 4.41 18.99 -11.26
CA ILE A 62 5.29 19.32 -12.40
C ILE A 62 5.17 20.80 -12.77
N ALA A 63 3.97 21.37 -12.74
CA ALA A 63 3.77 22.79 -12.99
C ALA A 63 4.45 23.67 -11.93
N MET A 64 4.34 23.31 -10.64
CA MET A 64 5.01 24.01 -9.54
C MET A 64 6.53 24.00 -9.69
N VAL A 65 7.13 22.85 -9.94
CA VAL A 65 8.58 22.70 -10.09
C VAL A 65 9.08 23.44 -11.34
N ARG A 66 8.33 23.43 -12.45
CA ARG A 66 8.63 24.23 -13.65
C ARG A 66 8.58 25.73 -13.38
N ALA A 67 7.71 26.16 -12.48
CA ALA A 67 7.61 27.56 -12.06
C ALA A 67 8.71 27.97 -11.05
N GLY A 68 9.61 27.05 -10.67
CA GLY A 68 10.71 27.32 -9.75
C GLY A 68 10.39 27.08 -8.28
N ALA A 69 9.27 26.43 -7.95
CA ALA A 69 8.99 26.01 -6.58
C ALA A 69 9.93 24.87 -6.16
N ASN A 70 10.23 24.80 -4.86
CA ASN A 70 11.00 23.71 -4.29
C ASN A 70 10.29 22.36 -4.51
N LEU A 71 11.05 21.31 -4.77
CA LEU A 71 10.51 19.97 -4.96
C LEU A 71 9.79 19.47 -3.71
N SER A 72 10.33 19.78 -2.52
CA SER A 72 9.72 19.45 -1.23
C SER A 72 8.32 20.05 -1.09
N ASP A 73 8.11 21.32 -1.45
CA ASP A 73 6.81 21.99 -1.40
C ASP A 73 5.83 21.37 -2.41
N ALA A 74 6.31 21.11 -3.61
CA ALA A 74 5.51 20.50 -4.66
C ALA A 74 5.06 19.08 -4.25
N ILE A 75 5.95 18.25 -3.70
CA ILE A 75 5.62 16.89 -3.24
C ILE A 75 4.75 16.92 -1.98
N ASN A 76 4.89 17.91 -1.10
CA ASN A 76 4.05 18.07 0.08
C ASN A 76 2.57 18.31 -0.27
N SER A 77 2.30 18.85 -1.44
CA SER A 77 0.92 19.05 -1.94
C SER A 77 0.20 17.76 -2.32
N VAL A 78 0.93 16.64 -2.47
CA VAL A 78 0.38 15.35 -2.91
C VAL A 78 -0.23 14.59 -1.73
N ASP A 79 -1.54 14.33 -1.78
CA ASP A 79 -2.18 13.42 -0.83
C ASP A 79 -1.96 11.96 -1.25
N GLY A 80 -1.38 11.18 -0.37
CA GLY A 80 -1.16 9.76 -0.60
C GLY A 80 0.27 9.29 -0.37
N PHE A 81 1.21 10.19 -0.13
CA PHE A 81 2.57 9.86 0.25
C PHE A 81 2.81 9.89 1.77
N VAL A 82 3.89 9.25 2.20
CA VAL A 82 4.37 9.32 3.57
C VAL A 82 5.16 10.62 3.75
N LYS A 83 4.90 11.37 4.82
CA LYS A 83 5.56 12.65 5.11
C LYS A 83 7.09 12.58 5.14
N LYS A 84 7.64 11.42 5.44
CA LYS A 84 9.08 11.19 5.46
C LYS A 84 9.74 11.48 4.10
N LEU A 85 9.07 11.17 2.98
CA LEU A 85 9.58 11.51 1.65
C LEU A 85 9.79 13.02 1.51
N THR A 86 8.77 13.81 1.85
CA THR A 86 8.84 15.27 1.78
C THR A 86 9.96 15.84 2.66
N SER A 87 10.08 15.34 3.90
CA SER A 87 11.14 15.79 4.81
C SER A 87 12.54 15.46 4.30
N SER A 88 12.73 14.28 3.70
CA SER A 88 14.03 13.90 3.13
C SER A 88 14.38 14.72 1.89
N ILE A 89 13.39 15.04 1.05
CA ILE A 89 13.58 15.91 -0.10
C ILE A 89 13.97 17.31 0.36
N LEU A 90 13.29 17.86 1.36
CA LEU A 90 13.61 19.17 1.93
C LEU A 90 15.06 19.25 2.39
N VAL A 91 15.50 18.28 3.20
CA VAL A 91 16.90 18.22 3.66
C VAL A 91 17.86 18.11 2.47
N GLY A 92 17.53 17.30 1.47
CA GLY A 92 18.36 17.15 0.26
C GLY A 92 18.48 18.43 -0.56
N GLU A 93 17.39 19.23 -0.66
CA GLU A 93 17.39 20.53 -1.33
C GLU A 93 18.23 21.56 -0.56
N GLU A 94 18.06 21.64 0.77
CA GLU A 94 18.79 22.59 1.62
C GLU A 94 20.30 22.29 1.70
N THR A 95 20.69 21.01 1.66
CA THR A 95 22.08 20.59 1.77
C THR A 95 22.77 20.39 0.40
N GLY A 96 22.04 20.48 -0.70
CA GLY A 96 22.55 20.18 -2.04
C GLY A 96 22.87 18.67 -2.26
N SER A 97 22.34 17.80 -1.41
CA SER A 97 22.59 16.34 -1.45
C SER A 97 21.33 15.53 -1.79
N LEU A 98 20.53 16.06 -2.72
CA LEU A 98 19.24 15.48 -3.09
C LEU A 98 19.35 14.04 -3.59
N ASP A 99 20.40 13.70 -4.33
CA ASP A 99 20.70 12.34 -4.82
C ASP A 99 20.87 11.36 -3.67
N THR A 100 21.67 11.70 -2.68
CA THR A 100 21.93 10.87 -1.50
C THR A 100 20.66 10.70 -0.64
N MET A 101 19.92 11.79 -0.44
CA MET A 101 18.68 11.79 0.34
C MET A 101 17.58 10.97 -0.36
N LEU A 102 17.42 11.11 -1.66
CA LEU A 102 16.48 10.32 -2.45
C LEU A 102 16.82 8.83 -2.41
N LYS A 103 18.11 8.48 -2.57
CA LYS A 103 18.57 7.10 -2.53
C LYS A 103 18.31 6.47 -1.17
N SER A 104 18.75 7.13 -0.10
CA SER A 104 18.54 6.65 1.28
C SER A 104 17.06 6.47 1.61
N THR A 105 16.23 7.44 1.20
CA THR A 105 14.78 7.38 1.40
C THR A 105 14.14 6.25 0.58
N ALA A 106 14.56 6.06 -0.67
CA ALA A 106 14.07 4.98 -1.51
C ALA A 106 14.41 3.61 -0.94
N ASP A 107 15.63 3.42 -0.41
CA ASP A 107 16.05 2.17 0.21
C ASP A 107 15.24 1.88 1.47
N GLN A 108 15.06 2.88 2.32
CA GLN A 108 14.27 2.74 3.55
C GLN A 108 12.79 2.49 3.25
N MET A 109 12.18 3.24 2.32
CA MET A 109 10.79 3.04 1.95
C MET A 109 10.56 1.68 1.28
N SER A 110 11.52 1.16 0.53
CA SER A 110 11.47 -0.18 -0.05
C SER A 110 11.46 -1.25 1.04
N TYR A 111 12.34 -1.13 2.02
CA TYR A 111 12.38 -2.02 3.19
C TYR A 111 11.08 -1.98 4.00
N ASP A 112 10.57 -0.77 4.29
CA ASP A 112 9.30 -0.59 4.99
C ASP A 112 8.13 -1.19 4.19
N SER A 113 8.16 -1.08 2.86
CA SER A 113 7.19 -1.69 1.96
C SER A 113 7.22 -3.22 2.00
N GLU A 114 8.40 -3.81 2.03
CA GLU A 114 8.59 -5.27 2.13
C GLU A 114 8.07 -5.81 3.46
N ILE A 115 8.41 -5.16 4.58
CA ILE A 115 7.86 -5.52 5.90
C ILE A 115 6.34 -5.44 5.89
N ALA A 116 5.81 -4.40 5.30
CA ALA A 116 4.39 -4.19 5.24
C ALA A 116 3.67 -5.26 4.39
N MET A 117 4.26 -5.68 3.27
CA MET A 117 3.76 -6.79 2.44
C MET A 117 3.83 -8.12 3.18
N ASN A 118 4.92 -8.41 3.87
CA ASN A 118 5.08 -9.62 4.66
C ASN A 118 4.05 -9.72 5.79
N LYS A 119 3.70 -8.61 6.42
CA LYS A 119 2.62 -8.56 7.42
C LYS A 119 1.25 -8.90 6.80
N LEU A 120 0.97 -8.48 5.57
CA LEU A 120 -0.26 -8.87 4.87
C LEU A 120 -0.31 -10.36 4.60
N VAL A 121 0.79 -10.93 4.11
CA VAL A 121 0.88 -12.38 3.84
C VAL A 121 0.69 -13.18 5.13
N ALA A 122 1.31 -12.76 6.22
CA ALA A 122 1.16 -13.39 7.53
C ALA A 122 -0.28 -13.34 8.09
N MET A 123 -1.11 -12.39 7.66
CA MET A 123 -2.53 -12.34 8.05
C MET A 123 -3.41 -13.33 7.29
N VAL A 124 -2.94 -13.87 6.17
CA VAL A 124 -3.70 -14.86 5.39
C VAL A 124 -3.82 -16.19 6.13
N GLU A 125 -2.77 -16.60 6.84
CA GLU A 125 -2.73 -17.87 7.57
C GLU A 125 -3.85 -17.97 8.64
N PRO A 126 -3.98 -17.03 9.59
CA PRO A 126 -5.10 -17.05 10.55
C PRO A 126 -6.47 -16.98 9.89
N ALA A 127 -6.60 -16.22 8.80
CA ALA A 127 -7.86 -16.13 8.07
C ALA A 127 -8.27 -17.48 7.45
N MET A 128 -7.33 -18.22 6.89
CA MET A 128 -7.56 -19.57 6.35
C MET A 128 -7.99 -20.56 7.43
N ILE A 129 -7.39 -20.50 8.62
CA ILE A 129 -7.77 -21.36 9.76
C ILE A 129 -9.22 -21.11 10.15
N VAL A 130 -9.65 -19.85 10.24
CA VAL A 130 -11.04 -19.50 10.56
C VAL A 130 -12.01 -20.02 9.49
N VAL A 131 -11.68 -19.85 8.21
CA VAL A 131 -12.51 -20.36 7.11
C VAL A 131 -12.64 -21.90 7.18
N MET A 132 -11.52 -22.60 7.41
CA MET A 132 -11.55 -24.06 7.56
C MET A 132 -12.36 -24.49 8.77
N ALA A 133 -12.21 -23.83 9.93
CA ALA A 133 -12.98 -24.16 11.14
C ALA A 133 -14.49 -23.98 10.93
N VAL A 134 -14.90 -22.90 10.28
CA VAL A 134 -16.31 -22.65 9.92
C VAL A 134 -16.83 -23.73 8.97
N THR A 135 -16.05 -24.09 7.95
CA THR A 135 -16.45 -25.10 6.95
C THR A 135 -16.61 -26.48 7.59
N VAL A 136 -15.63 -26.90 8.40
CA VAL A 136 -15.68 -28.19 9.11
C VAL A 136 -16.82 -28.21 10.13
N GLY A 137 -17.01 -27.13 10.88
CA GLY A 137 -18.13 -26.98 11.83
C GLY A 137 -19.49 -27.13 11.15
N PHE A 138 -19.66 -26.51 9.99
CA PHE A 138 -20.90 -26.62 9.20
C PHE A 138 -21.16 -28.05 8.72
N ILE A 139 -20.11 -28.75 8.25
CA ILE A 139 -20.20 -30.14 7.81
C ILE A 139 -20.58 -31.05 9.00
N MET A 140 -19.97 -30.85 10.16
CA MET A 140 -20.29 -31.62 11.38
C MET A 140 -21.75 -31.45 11.79
N ILE A 141 -22.28 -30.25 11.81
CA ILE A 141 -23.69 -29.97 12.12
C ILE A 141 -24.59 -30.67 11.09
N ALA A 142 -24.27 -30.62 9.80
CA ALA A 142 -25.05 -31.22 8.74
C ALA A 142 -25.12 -32.78 8.85
N ILE A 143 -24.06 -33.39 9.38
CA ILE A 143 -24.03 -34.87 9.59
C ILE A 143 -24.73 -35.26 10.88
N ILE A 144 -24.57 -34.51 11.96
CA ILE A 144 -25.12 -34.86 13.28
C ILE A 144 -26.63 -34.70 13.31
N GLN A 145 -27.18 -33.68 12.64
CA GLN A 145 -28.61 -33.39 12.66
C GLN A 145 -29.51 -34.56 12.19
N PRO A 146 -29.26 -35.26 11.05
CA PRO A 146 -30.06 -36.39 10.63
C PRO A 146 -29.88 -37.62 11.52
N ILE A 147 -28.70 -37.80 12.15
CA ILE A 147 -28.44 -38.92 13.06
C ILE A 147 -29.32 -38.80 14.30
N TYR A 148 -29.42 -37.63 14.92
CA TYR A 148 -30.32 -37.41 16.07
C TYR A 148 -31.80 -37.56 15.70
N GLY A 149 -32.20 -37.14 14.51
CA GLY A 149 -33.57 -37.28 14.00
C GLY A 149 -33.96 -38.75 13.83
N SER A 150 -33.06 -39.63 13.36
CA SER A 150 -33.32 -41.06 13.23
C SER A 150 -33.42 -41.80 14.58
N TYR A 151 -32.65 -41.40 15.57
CA TYR A 151 -32.77 -41.94 16.95
C TYR A 151 -34.14 -41.64 17.59
N GLN A 152 -34.65 -40.40 17.43
CA GLN A 152 -35.98 -40.03 17.94
C GLN A 152 -37.11 -40.77 17.23
N ALA A 153 -37.00 -41.01 15.91
CA ALA A 153 -37.98 -41.75 15.16
C ALA A 153 -38.08 -43.24 15.61
N ILE A 154 -36.92 -43.82 15.92
CA ILE A 154 -36.87 -45.22 16.45
C ILE A 154 -37.44 -45.29 17.87
N ALA A 155 -37.09 -44.34 18.76
CA ALA A 155 -37.60 -44.29 20.13
C ALA A 155 -39.14 -44.17 20.20
N ASN A 156 -39.74 -43.38 19.28
CA ASN A 156 -41.19 -43.22 19.20
C ASN A 156 -41.95 -44.40 18.59
N SER A 157 -41.26 -45.34 17.90
CA SER A 157 -41.89 -46.52 17.33
C SER A 157 -41.96 -47.72 18.31
N TYR A 158 -41.39 -47.60 19.50
CA TYR A 158 -41.43 -48.61 20.56
C TYR A 158 -42.38 -48.26 21.71
N GLN A 159 -43.12 -47.14 21.64
CA GLN A 159 -44.23 -46.79 22.52
C GLN A 159 -45.56 -47.06 21.85
#